data_da3174064ac7637801e5433e123ec02f
#
_entry.id   da3174064ac7637801e5433e123ec02f
#
_cell.length_a   1.000
_cell.length_b   1.000
_cell.length_c   1.000
_cell.angle_alpha   90.00
_cell.angle_beta   90.00
_cell.angle_gamma   90.00
#
_symmetry.space_group_name_H-M   'P 1'
#
loop_
_entity.id
_entity.type
_entity.pdbx_description
1 polymer ?
#
loop_
_entity_poly.entity_id
_entity_poly.type
_entity_poly.pdbx_seq_one_letter_code
_entity_poly.pdbx_strand_id
1 'polypeptide(L)'
;RNVGGWGMSLCSEDLAKFGQFMLQEGAWEGKQLLDPAFVREMRSCQILIGNRSAKWEKRFGYQVWLLGEEEDYGGIGAFGQMYIVFPRLEAVFVMLGASRTYMKALDVIMGDLKNALQGPAEPGESVSLELEQMYLPEGLSSWDMPQAQRYTGMRYVLAPNPFGITAMKFQFGAQDQLNLEIEGDTTEVKIGYDYWEYGHIAAHETIYSDTHTQMLFPKVACAGAWKQHLRM
;
A
#
# COMPACT_ATOMS: atom_id res chain seq x y z
N ARG A 1 21.17 7.23 -5.92
CA ARG A 1 21.08 8.63 -5.50
C ARG A 1 19.85 8.79 -4.61
N ASN A 2 20.06 9.27 -3.38
CA ASN A 2 18.95 9.51 -2.46
C ASN A 2 18.16 10.74 -2.93
N VAL A 3 16.84 10.60 -3.04
CA VAL A 3 15.91 11.67 -3.41
C VAL A 3 15.16 12.06 -2.15
N GLY A 4 15.18 13.35 -1.79
CA GLY A 4 14.62 13.80 -0.51
C GLY A 4 13.11 13.81 -0.42
N GLY A 5 12.40 13.75 -1.54
CA GLY A 5 10.94 13.90 -1.56
C GLY A 5 10.15 12.64 -1.94
N TRP A 6 10.81 11.59 -2.44
CA TRP A 6 10.17 10.36 -2.91
C TRP A 6 11.20 9.27 -3.21
N GLY A 7 10.73 8.06 -3.54
CA GLY A 7 11.60 6.98 -4.02
C GLY A 7 12.22 6.12 -2.94
N MET A 8 11.76 6.23 -1.69
CA MET A 8 12.14 5.31 -0.63
C MET A 8 11.22 4.10 -0.64
N SER A 9 11.81 2.90 -0.55
CA SER A 9 11.07 1.64 -0.42
C SER A 9 11.27 1.09 0.99
N LEU A 10 10.18 0.96 1.73
CA LEU A 10 10.14 0.40 3.08
C LEU A 10 9.04 -0.64 3.18
N CYS A 11 9.18 -1.59 4.07
CA CYS A 11 8.02 -2.37 4.53
C CYS A 11 7.21 -1.58 5.57
N SER A 12 5.97 -1.99 5.81
CA SER A 12 5.08 -1.32 6.77
C SER A 12 5.65 -1.31 8.18
N GLU A 13 6.34 -2.38 8.58
CA GLU A 13 6.97 -2.52 9.89
C GLU A 13 8.10 -1.50 10.09
N ASP A 14 8.97 -1.29 9.09
CA ASP A 14 10.03 -0.31 9.18
C ASP A 14 9.49 1.12 9.21
N LEU A 15 8.40 1.36 8.47
CA LEU A 15 7.72 2.64 8.50
C LEU A 15 7.04 2.88 9.86
N ALA A 16 6.53 1.83 10.52
CA ALA A 16 5.99 1.91 11.88
C ALA A 16 7.09 2.23 12.91
N LYS A 17 8.27 1.60 12.79
CA LYS A 17 9.44 1.93 13.61
C LYS A 17 9.86 3.38 13.46
N PHE A 18 9.82 3.90 12.22
CA PHE A 18 10.07 5.32 11.98
C PHE A 18 9.03 6.21 12.65
N GLY A 19 7.74 5.87 12.54
CA GLY A 19 6.68 6.58 13.23
C GLY A 19 6.85 6.56 14.75
N GLN A 20 7.23 5.42 15.33
CA GLN A 20 7.55 5.29 16.76
C GLN A 20 8.76 6.14 17.16
N PHE A 21 9.82 6.15 16.36
CA PHE A 21 10.98 7.02 16.55
C PHE A 21 10.59 8.49 16.61
N MET A 22 9.68 8.90 15.74
CA MET A 22 9.15 10.27 15.72
C MET A 22 8.25 10.54 16.94
N LEU A 23 7.43 9.59 17.36
CA LEU A 23 6.61 9.68 18.56
C LEU A 23 7.47 9.85 19.83
N GLN A 24 8.61 9.19 19.85
CA GLN A 24 9.60 9.27 20.95
C GLN A 24 10.55 10.48 20.81
N GLU A 25 10.17 11.48 20.04
CA GLU A 25 10.94 12.71 19.83
C GLU A 25 12.41 12.46 19.43
N GLY A 26 12.63 11.47 18.56
CA GLY A 26 13.96 11.16 18.04
C GLY A 26 14.82 10.26 18.93
N ALA A 27 14.22 9.62 19.94
CA ALA A 27 14.88 8.57 20.72
C ALA A 27 14.59 7.18 20.15
N TRP A 28 15.57 6.30 20.18
CA TRP A 28 15.44 4.90 19.78
C TRP A 28 16.30 4.00 20.65
N GLU A 29 15.71 2.93 21.18
CA GLU A 29 16.40 1.96 22.05
C GLU A 29 17.20 2.63 23.19
N GLY A 30 16.61 3.64 23.80
CA GLY A 30 17.22 4.39 24.93
C GLY A 30 18.31 5.39 24.51
N LYS A 31 18.55 5.58 23.22
CA LYS A 31 19.52 6.57 22.70
C LYS A 31 18.79 7.72 22.02
N GLN A 32 19.18 8.94 22.32
CA GLN A 32 18.73 10.12 21.60
C GLN A 32 19.53 10.24 20.30
N LEU A 33 18.86 10.04 19.16
CA LEU A 33 19.47 10.09 17.82
C LEU A 33 19.23 11.44 17.12
N LEU A 34 18.09 12.08 17.37
CA LEU A 34 17.79 13.45 16.93
C LEU A 34 17.55 14.33 18.16
N ASP A 35 17.88 15.62 18.05
CA ASP A 35 17.54 16.59 19.07
C ASP A 35 16.01 16.69 19.20
N PRO A 36 15.44 16.50 20.40
CA PRO A 36 14.01 16.64 20.62
C PRO A 36 13.46 18.01 20.22
N ALA A 37 14.26 19.07 20.39
CA ALA A 37 13.88 20.41 19.95
C ALA A 37 13.71 20.49 18.43
N PHE A 38 14.59 19.84 17.69
CA PHE A 38 14.46 19.73 16.22
C PHE A 38 13.22 18.95 15.80
N VAL A 39 12.91 17.83 16.46
CA VAL A 39 11.71 17.05 16.17
C VAL A 39 10.44 17.86 16.45
N ARG A 40 10.41 18.62 17.53
CA ARG A 40 9.30 19.53 17.83
C ARG A 40 9.17 20.65 16.80
N GLU A 41 10.29 21.24 16.39
CA GLU A 41 10.28 22.25 15.32
C GLU A 41 9.81 21.66 13.99
N MET A 42 10.27 20.46 13.64
CA MET A 42 9.89 19.77 12.43
C MET A 42 8.37 19.54 12.32
N ARG A 43 7.72 19.23 13.45
CA ARG A 43 6.25 19.08 13.55
C ARG A 43 5.51 20.36 13.92
N SER A 44 6.15 21.52 13.83
CA SER A 44 5.49 22.82 13.94
C SER A 44 5.11 23.37 12.56
N CYS A 45 4.10 24.23 12.51
CA CYS A 45 3.62 24.79 11.26
C CYS A 45 4.65 25.77 10.66
N GLN A 46 5.30 25.37 9.58
CA GLN A 46 6.23 26.20 8.82
C GLN A 46 5.52 26.88 7.65
N ILE A 47 4.54 26.18 7.05
CA ILE A 47 3.81 26.67 5.87
C ILE A 47 2.34 26.36 6.01
N LEU A 48 1.50 27.35 5.75
CA LEU A 48 0.07 27.16 5.53
C LEU A 48 -0.18 26.84 4.06
N ILE A 49 -0.81 25.71 3.80
CA ILE A 49 -1.20 25.32 2.44
C ILE A 49 -2.57 25.90 2.15
N GLY A 50 -2.56 27.16 1.66
CA GLY A 50 -3.78 27.84 1.27
C GLY A 50 -4.50 27.15 0.10
N ASN A 51 -5.81 27.33 -0.01
CA ASN A 51 -6.68 26.87 -1.12
C ASN A 51 -6.75 25.36 -1.39
N ARG A 52 -6.26 24.49 -0.52
CA ARG A 52 -6.54 23.08 -0.63
C ARG A 52 -7.90 22.77 0.01
N SER A 53 -8.76 22.13 -0.75
CA SER A 53 -10.01 21.54 -0.27
C SER A 53 -9.79 20.36 0.70
N ALA A 54 -8.55 20.01 0.95
CA ALA A 54 -8.18 18.95 1.86
C ALA A 54 -8.62 19.28 3.29
N LYS A 55 -9.34 18.37 3.92
CA LYS A 55 -9.87 18.51 5.27
C LYS A 55 -8.75 18.52 6.31
N TRP A 56 -7.71 17.71 6.13
CA TRP A 56 -6.68 17.41 7.11
C TRP A 56 -5.34 18.07 6.84
N GLU A 57 -4.92 18.14 5.58
CA GLU A 57 -3.60 18.55 5.13
C GLU A 57 -3.52 20.05 4.86
N LYS A 58 -3.68 20.90 5.89
CA LYS A 58 -3.68 22.36 5.75
C LYS A 58 -2.39 23.03 6.17
N ARG A 59 -1.58 22.35 6.96
CA ARG A 59 -0.34 22.85 7.56
C ARG A 59 0.78 21.88 7.27
N PHE A 60 1.96 22.40 7.01
CA PHE A 60 3.13 21.60 6.70
C PHE A 60 4.33 22.04 7.53
N GLY A 61 5.02 21.09 8.13
CA GLY A 61 6.27 21.27 8.84
C GLY A 61 7.48 20.96 7.96
N TYR A 62 8.56 20.47 8.56
CA TYR A 62 9.71 19.97 7.80
C TYR A 62 9.44 18.52 7.33
N GLN A 63 8.97 18.40 6.09
CA GLN A 63 8.62 17.12 5.44
C GLN A 63 7.52 16.31 6.14
N VAL A 64 6.72 16.94 6.97
CA VAL A 64 5.56 16.32 7.64
C VAL A 64 4.31 17.15 7.46
N TRP A 65 3.20 16.48 7.25
CA TRP A 65 1.87 17.07 7.31
C TRP A 65 1.42 17.18 8.75
N LEU A 66 0.86 18.33 9.13
CA LEU A 66 0.20 18.55 10.40
C LEU A 66 -1.28 18.35 10.16
N LEU A 67 -1.86 17.35 10.84
CA LEU A 67 -3.18 16.84 10.55
C LEU A 67 -4.24 17.37 11.52
N GLY A 68 -5.32 17.88 10.98
CA GLY A 68 -6.39 18.44 11.81
C GLY A 68 -5.96 19.65 12.60
N GLU A 69 -6.59 19.87 13.75
CA GLU A 69 -6.30 20.98 14.69
C GLU A 69 -5.45 20.56 15.88
N GLU A 70 -5.27 19.26 16.07
CA GLU A 70 -4.47 18.69 17.13
C GLU A 70 -3.00 18.55 16.74
N GLU A 71 -2.24 17.88 17.59
CA GLU A 71 -0.79 17.67 17.40
C GLU A 71 -0.47 16.48 16.48
N ASP A 72 -1.47 15.92 15.81
CA ASP A 72 -1.27 14.78 14.90
C ASP A 72 -0.47 15.21 13.68
N TYR A 73 0.45 14.36 13.27
CA TYR A 73 1.31 14.64 12.13
C TYR A 73 1.76 13.37 11.44
N GLY A 74 2.27 13.50 10.22
CA GLY A 74 2.79 12.34 9.50
C GLY A 74 3.24 12.62 8.10
N GLY A 75 3.69 11.59 7.42
CA GLY A 75 3.96 11.59 5.99
C GLY A 75 2.76 11.04 5.24
N ILE A 76 2.32 11.76 4.22
CA ILE A 76 1.24 11.31 3.34
C ILE A 76 1.74 11.39 1.91
N GLY A 77 1.88 10.24 1.28
CA GLY A 77 2.30 10.07 -0.08
C GLY A 77 1.16 9.69 -1.01
N ALA A 78 1.43 9.75 -2.31
CA ALA A 78 0.50 9.38 -3.34
C ALA A 78 0.00 7.93 -3.14
N PHE A 79 -1.26 7.69 -3.47
CA PHE A 79 -1.93 6.39 -3.42
C PHE A 79 -2.08 5.77 -2.02
N GLY A 80 -1.80 6.52 -0.95
CA GLY A 80 -2.00 6.04 0.41
C GLY A 80 -0.76 5.41 1.03
N GLN A 81 0.43 5.85 0.64
CA GLN A 81 1.64 5.59 1.40
C GLN A 81 1.64 6.56 2.57
N MET A 82 1.40 6.10 3.79
CA MET A 82 1.33 7.03 4.91
C MET A 82 1.79 6.42 6.24
N TYR A 83 2.36 7.25 7.06
CA TYR A 83 2.45 7.05 8.50
C TYR A 83 1.83 8.26 9.21
N ILE A 84 1.12 8.02 10.29
CA ILE A 84 0.51 9.06 11.11
C ILE A 84 0.88 8.81 12.56
N VAL A 85 1.36 9.83 13.20
CA VAL A 85 1.68 9.83 14.63
C VAL A 85 0.57 10.57 15.36
N PHE A 86 0.02 9.93 16.38
CA PHE A 86 -0.98 10.47 17.31
C PHE A 86 -0.34 10.65 18.68
N PRO A 87 0.31 11.78 18.97
CA PRO A 87 1.06 11.94 20.22
C PRO A 87 0.22 11.77 21.48
N ARG A 88 -1.01 12.28 21.47
CA ARG A 88 -1.93 12.17 22.62
C ARG A 88 -2.45 10.77 22.88
N LEU A 89 -2.42 9.91 21.87
CA LEU A 89 -2.86 8.52 21.96
C LEU A 89 -1.68 7.55 22.11
N GLU A 90 -0.45 8.08 22.11
CA GLU A 90 0.78 7.28 22.08
C GLU A 90 0.74 6.19 21.00
N ALA A 91 0.17 6.52 19.85
CA ALA A 91 -0.10 5.58 18.76
C ALA A 91 0.54 6.02 17.44
N VAL A 92 0.85 5.03 16.62
CA VAL A 92 1.32 5.21 15.26
C VAL A 92 0.45 4.37 14.31
N PHE A 93 -0.03 4.98 13.26
CA PHE A 93 -0.72 4.31 12.16
C PHE A 93 0.15 4.27 10.92
N VAL A 94 0.16 3.14 10.23
CA VAL A 94 0.88 2.97 8.97
C VAL A 94 -0.01 2.30 7.92
N MET A 95 0.04 2.81 6.72
CA MET A 95 -0.59 2.21 5.55
C MET A 95 0.34 2.29 4.34
N LEU A 96 0.52 1.17 3.65
CA LEU A 96 1.12 1.12 2.32
C LEU A 96 0.03 0.74 1.33
N GLY A 97 -0.60 1.75 0.76
CA GLY A 97 -1.75 1.59 -0.13
C GLY A 97 -1.39 1.71 -1.61
N ALA A 98 -2.34 1.34 -2.47
CA ALA A 98 -2.28 1.56 -3.91
C ALA A 98 -3.61 2.12 -4.44
N SER A 99 -4.27 2.98 -3.66
CA SER A 99 -5.62 3.48 -3.95
C SER A 99 -5.60 4.93 -4.42
N ARG A 100 -6.31 5.23 -5.50
CA ARG A 100 -6.56 6.61 -5.94
C ARG A 100 -7.50 7.37 -5.00
N THR A 101 -8.24 6.66 -4.16
CA THR A 101 -9.19 7.24 -3.19
C THR A 101 -8.64 7.25 -1.76
N TYR A 102 -7.32 7.27 -1.60
CA TYR A 102 -6.64 7.23 -0.29
C TYR A 102 -7.09 8.33 0.69
N MET A 103 -7.60 9.45 0.18
CA MET A 103 -8.16 10.51 1.03
C MET A 103 -9.38 10.04 1.83
N LYS A 104 -10.18 9.09 1.29
CA LYS A 104 -11.27 8.47 2.06
C LYS A 104 -10.74 7.59 3.19
N ALA A 105 -9.63 6.89 2.96
CA ALA A 105 -8.97 6.15 4.03
C ALA A 105 -8.47 7.11 5.13
N LEU A 106 -7.90 8.25 4.74
CA LEU A 106 -7.48 9.27 5.70
C LEU A 106 -8.67 9.81 6.51
N ASP A 107 -9.84 10.02 5.90
CA ASP A 107 -11.06 10.42 6.63
C ASP A 107 -11.47 9.37 7.67
N VAL A 108 -11.42 8.08 7.35
CA VAL A 108 -11.72 6.99 8.28
C VAL A 108 -10.68 6.94 9.41
N ILE A 109 -9.39 7.10 9.09
CA ILE A 109 -8.31 7.04 10.08
C ILE A 109 -8.41 8.21 11.06
N MET A 110 -8.59 9.43 10.55
CA MET A 110 -8.64 10.64 11.37
C MET A 110 -9.99 10.82 12.08
N GLY A 111 -11.02 10.16 11.64
CA GLY A 111 -12.34 10.14 12.25
C GLY A 111 -12.57 8.87 13.07
N ASP A 112 -13.01 7.82 12.42
CA ASP A 112 -13.54 6.62 13.08
C ASP A 112 -12.47 5.87 13.89
N LEU A 113 -11.30 5.61 13.28
CA LEU A 113 -10.23 4.87 13.97
C LEU A 113 -9.69 5.67 15.16
N LYS A 114 -9.41 6.96 14.97
CA LYS A 114 -8.93 7.82 16.06
C LYS A 114 -9.92 7.88 17.21
N ASN A 115 -11.22 8.02 16.90
CA ASN A 115 -12.27 8.03 17.93
C ASN A 115 -12.37 6.68 18.66
N ALA A 116 -12.22 5.57 17.94
CA ALA A 116 -12.20 4.23 18.55
C ALA A 116 -11.01 4.07 19.50
N LEU A 117 -9.83 4.60 19.17
CA LEU A 117 -8.64 4.56 20.03
C LEU A 117 -8.77 5.47 21.27
N GLN A 118 -9.64 6.46 21.26
CA GLN A 118 -9.94 7.32 22.43
C GLN A 118 -10.97 6.71 23.39
N GLY A 119 -11.70 5.71 22.94
CA GLY A 119 -12.70 5.02 23.74
C GLY A 119 -12.10 4.21 24.89
N PRO A 120 -12.92 3.82 25.89
CA PRO A 120 -12.48 2.92 26.93
C PRO A 120 -12.01 1.59 26.29
N ALA A 121 -10.85 1.11 26.74
CA ALA A 121 -10.38 -0.22 26.34
C ALA A 121 -11.30 -1.26 27.01
N GLU A 122 -12.25 -1.79 26.26
CA GLU A 122 -12.96 -2.99 26.67
C GLU A 122 -11.98 -4.17 26.60
N PRO A 123 -11.96 -5.04 27.62
CA PRO A 123 -11.18 -6.27 27.53
C PRO A 123 -11.75 -7.14 26.42
N GLY A 124 -11.26 -6.96 25.21
CA GLY A 124 -11.59 -7.79 24.08
C GLY A 124 -10.77 -9.07 24.08
N GLU A 125 -11.26 -10.09 23.41
CA GLU A 125 -10.46 -11.24 23.06
C GLU A 125 -9.22 -10.78 22.29
N SER A 126 -8.04 -11.27 22.66
CA SER A 126 -6.82 -11.02 21.93
C SER A 126 -7.00 -11.53 20.48
N VAL A 127 -7.22 -10.61 19.55
CA VAL A 127 -7.23 -10.95 18.14
C VAL A 127 -5.77 -11.12 17.73
N SER A 128 -5.32 -12.38 17.68
CA SER A 128 -4.08 -12.72 17.01
C SER A 128 -4.31 -12.51 15.51
N LEU A 129 -3.91 -11.34 15.01
CA LEU A 129 -3.80 -11.13 13.58
C LEU A 129 -2.58 -11.93 13.13
N GLU A 130 -2.81 -13.02 12.42
CA GLU A 130 -1.77 -13.66 11.64
C GLU A 130 -1.42 -12.71 10.48
N LEU A 131 -0.40 -11.89 10.71
CA LEU A 131 0.03 -10.79 9.84
C LEU A 131 0.57 -11.27 8.47
N GLU A 132 0.69 -12.58 8.26
CA GLU A 132 1.27 -13.15 7.05
C GLU A 132 0.25 -13.45 5.93
N GLN A 133 -1.04 -13.35 6.19
CA GLN A 133 -2.06 -13.63 5.18
C GLN A 133 -2.66 -12.32 4.67
N MET A 134 -2.25 -11.87 3.49
CA MET A 134 -3.10 -10.96 2.71
C MET A 134 -4.39 -11.72 2.39
N TYR A 135 -5.51 -11.31 2.99
CA TYR A 135 -6.80 -11.92 2.70
C TYR A 135 -7.14 -11.74 1.23
N LEU A 136 -7.40 -12.83 0.57
CA LEU A 136 -8.09 -12.81 -0.70
C LEU A 136 -9.54 -12.38 -0.44
N PRO A 137 -10.17 -11.60 -1.33
CA PRO A 137 -11.56 -11.21 -1.17
C PRO A 137 -12.46 -12.44 -0.97
N GLU A 138 -13.35 -12.37 0.02
CA GLU A 138 -14.36 -13.42 0.22
C GLU A 138 -15.15 -13.68 -1.07
N GLY A 139 -15.41 -14.95 -1.37
CA GLY A 139 -16.17 -15.37 -2.55
C GLY A 139 -15.30 -15.85 -3.71
N LEU A 140 -14.01 -16.00 -3.53
CA LEU A 140 -13.20 -16.76 -4.45
C LEU A 140 -13.55 -18.24 -4.29
N SER A 141 -14.37 -18.77 -5.20
CA SER A 141 -14.84 -20.13 -5.17
C SER A 141 -13.72 -21.13 -5.48
N SER A 142 -13.88 -22.36 -5.01
CA SER A 142 -12.99 -23.46 -5.32
C SER A 142 -12.73 -23.60 -6.82
N TRP A 143 -11.53 -23.98 -7.14
CA TRP A 143 -11.01 -24.23 -8.46
C TRP A 143 -11.74 -25.39 -9.18
N ASP A 144 -12.19 -25.16 -10.43
CA ASP A 144 -12.72 -26.21 -11.33
C ASP A 144 -11.71 -26.52 -12.44
N MET A 145 -10.84 -27.48 -12.19
CA MET A 145 -9.79 -27.93 -13.12
C MET A 145 -10.28 -28.33 -14.52
N PRO A 146 -11.40 -29.04 -14.69
CA PRO A 146 -11.87 -29.41 -16.04
C PRO A 146 -12.21 -28.22 -16.92
N GLN A 147 -12.71 -27.14 -16.36
CA GLN A 147 -12.97 -25.91 -17.13
C GLN A 147 -11.69 -25.15 -17.49
N ALA A 148 -10.72 -25.12 -16.59
CA ALA A 148 -9.45 -24.47 -16.81
C ALA A 148 -8.69 -25.04 -18.01
N GLN A 149 -8.70 -26.33 -18.19
CA GLN A 149 -8.01 -27.01 -19.29
C GLN A 149 -8.45 -26.49 -20.67
N ARG A 150 -9.69 -26.01 -20.81
CA ARG A 150 -10.18 -25.41 -22.06
C ARG A 150 -9.45 -24.13 -22.44
N TYR A 151 -8.89 -23.41 -21.48
CA TYR A 151 -8.22 -22.12 -21.68
C TYR A 151 -6.70 -22.25 -21.70
N THR A 152 -6.19 -23.45 -21.42
CA THR A 152 -4.74 -23.72 -21.42
C THR A 152 -4.18 -23.45 -22.82
N GLY A 153 -3.14 -22.63 -22.87
CA GLY A 153 -2.43 -22.31 -24.10
C GLY A 153 -3.11 -21.26 -24.98
N MET A 154 -4.32 -20.82 -24.67
CA MET A 154 -4.98 -19.75 -25.39
C MET A 154 -4.28 -18.42 -25.14
N ARG A 155 -3.97 -17.69 -26.20
CA ARG A 155 -3.38 -16.34 -26.14
C ARG A 155 -4.48 -15.30 -26.28
N TYR A 156 -4.61 -14.44 -25.26
CA TYR A 156 -5.56 -13.35 -25.24
C TYR A 156 -4.83 -12.04 -25.55
N VAL A 157 -5.16 -11.41 -26.65
CA VAL A 157 -4.63 -10.09 -27.02
C VAL A 157 -5.41 -9.02 -26.28
N LEU A 158 -4.71 -8.11 -25.65
CA LEU A 158 -5.31 -7.04 -24.87
C LEU A 158 -5.33 -5.73 -25.67
N ALA A 159 -6.38 -4.94 -25.45
CA ALA A 159 -6.40 -3.56 -25.93
C ALA A 159 -5.30 -2.74 -25.23
N PRO A 160 -4.84 -1.63 -25.83
CA PRO A 160 -3.88 -0.74 -25.21
C PRO A 160 -4.27 -0.41 -23.77
N ASN A 161 -3.33 -0.58 -22.84
CA ASN A 161 -3.57 -0.39 -21.42
C ASN A 161 -2.35 0.27 -20.76
N PRO A 162 -2.53 0.88 -19.56
CA PRO A 162 -1.45 1.61 -18.89
C PRO A 162 -0.26 0.75 -18.46
N PHE A 163 -0.41 -0.57 -18.47
CA PHE A 163 0.64 -1.49 -18.02
C PHE A 163 1.50 -2.03 -19.17
N GLY A 164 1.20 -1.63 -20.42
CA GLY A 164 1.92 -2.11 -21.60
C GLY A 164 1.75 -3.61 -21.86
N ILE A 165 0.76 -4.27 -21.22
CA ILE A 165 0.51 -5.69 -21.41
C ILE A 165 -0.18 -5.87 -22.78
N THR A 166 0.49 -6.51 -23.73
CA THR A 166 -0.02 -6.72 -25.09
C THR A 166 -0.82 -8.01 -25.22
N ALA A 167 -0.45 -9.04 -24.47
CA ALA A 167 -1.19 -10.29 -24.43
C ALA A 167 -0.98 -11.03 -23.12
N MET A 168 -1.86 -11.97 -22.85
CA MET A 168 -1.73 -12.93 -21.76
C MET A 168 -2.10 -14.34 -22.22
N LYS A 169 -1.49 -15.34 -21.57
CA LYS A 169 -1.72 -16.75 -21.85
C LYS A 169 -1.73 -17.52 -20.56
N PHE A 170 -2.77 -18.29 -20.33
CA PHE A 170 -2.87 -19.17 -19.16
C PHE A 170 -2.29 -20.55 -19.49
N GLN A 171 -1.63 -21.14 -18.50
CA GLN A 171 -1.20 -22.52 -18.51
C GLN A 171 -1.65 -23.19 -17.22
N PHE A 172 -2.53 -24.18 -17.33
CA PHE A 172 -3.11 -24.90 -16.23
C PHE A 172 -2.56 -26.34 -16.22
N GLY A 173 -2.01 -26.78 -15.08
CA GLY A 173 -1.34 -28.08 -14.97
C GLY A 173 -0.88 -28.38 -13.55
N ALA A 174 0.31 -28.95 -13.43
CA ALA A 174 0.90 -29.24 -12.11
C ALA A 174 1.19 -27.97 -11.30
N GLN A 175 1.52 -26.89 -11.98
CA GLN A 175 1.65 -25.52 -11.45
C GLN A 175 0.97 -24.58 -12.44
N ASP A 176 -0.06 -23.90 -11.97
CA ASP A 176 -0.79 -22.97 -12.82
C ASP A 176 -0.04 -21.66 -12.96
N GLN A 177 -0.05 -21.13 -14.19
CA GLN A 177 0.78 -20.01 -14.59
C GLN A 177 0.01 -19.04 -15.48
N LEU A 178 0.35 -17.75 -15.34
CA LEU A 178 -0.03 -16.68 -16.22
C LEU A 178 1.23 -16.13 -16.89
N ASN A 179 1.30 -16.25 -18.21
CA ASN A 179 2.33 -15.61 -19.02
C ASN A 179 1.83 -14.26 -19.51
N LEU A 180 2.56 -13.20 -19.21
CA LEU A 180 2.28 -11.82 -19.63
C LEU A 180 3.28 -11.42 -20.69
N GLU A 181 2.78 -10.91 -21.83
CA GLU A 181 3.60 -10.28 -22.86
C GLU A 181 3.59 -8.77 -22.63
N ILE A 182 4.76 -8.21 -22.30
CA ILE A 182 4.95 -6.78 -22.01
C ILE A 182 6.10 -6.30 -22.89
N GLU A 183 5.84 -5.35 -23.78
CA GLU A 183 6.87 -4.72 -24.65
C GLU A 183 7.74 -5.71 -25.44
N GLY A 184 7.18 -6.88 -25.77
CA GLY A 184 7.88 -7.91 -26.55
C GLY A 184 8.56 -8.99 -25.67
N ASP A 185 8.66 -8.79 -24.37
CA ASP A 185 9.14 -9.80 -23.43
C ASP A 185 7.98 -10.61 -22.84
N THR A 186 8.25 -11.87 -22.52
CA THR A 186 7.29 -12.73 -21.83
C THR A 186 7.73 -12.99 -20.40
N THR A 187 6.87 -12.66 -19.47
CA THR A 187 7.08 -12.94 -18.05
C THR A 187 6.10 -13.99 -17.57
N GLU A 188 6.60 -14.99 -16.86
CA GLU A 188 5.82 -16.04 -16.22
C GLU A 188 5.53 -15.65 -14.77
N VAL A 189 4.24 -15.72 -14.39
CA VAL A 189 3.76 -15.51 -13.02
C VAL A 189 2.98 -16.74 -12.59
N LYS A 190 3.33 -17.34 -11.47
CA LYS A 190 2.60 -18.44 -10.89
C LYS A 190 1.27 -17.95 -10.32
N ILE A 191 0.24 -18.79 -10.36
CA ILE A 191 -1.08 -18.48 -9.84
C ILE A 191 -1.28 -19.25 -8.53
N GLY A 192 -1.56 -18.55 -7.44
CA GLY A 192 -2.00 -19.12 -6.17
C GLY A 192 -3.52 -19.22 -6.12
N TYR A 193 -4.05 -20.17 -5.36
CA TYR A 193 -5.47 -20.34 -5.04
C TYR A 193 -5.62 -20.35 -3.53
N ASP A 194 -6.48 -19.51 -3.01
CA ASP A 194 -6.63 -19.28 -1.58
C ASP A 194 -5.36 -18.72 -0.89
N TYR A 195 -4.35 -18.35 -1.66
CA TYR A 195 -3.12 -17.68 -1.22
C TYR A 195 -2.50 -16.88 -2.36
N TRP A 196 -1.59 -15.96 -2.02
CA TRP A 196 -0.86 -15.16 -2.99
C TRP A 196 0.46 -15.85 -3.38
N GLU A 197 0.61 -16.15 -4.68
CA GLU A 197 1.93 -16.49 -5.23
C GLU A 197 2.70 -15.22 -5.58
N TYR A 198 3.91 -15.13 -5.07
CA TYR A 198 4.80 -13.99 -5.30
C TYR A 198 5.78 -14.30 -6.42
N GLY A 199 5.97 -13.33 -7.29
CA GLY A 199 6.85 -13.44 -8.45
C GLY A 199 7.50 -12.12 -8.81
N HIS A 200 8.20 -12.14 -9.94
CA HIS A 200 8.80 -10.96 -10.52
C HIS A 200 8.36 -10.85 -11.96
N ILE A 201 8.04 -9.64 -12.41
CA ILE A 201 7.85 -9.33 -13.82
C ILE A 201 9.06 -8.54 -14.33
N ALA A 202 9.48 -8.82 -15.56
CA ALA A 202 10.41 -7.96 -16.26
C ALA A 202 9.65 -6.68 -16.64
N ALA A 203 9.67 -5.68 -15.76
CA ALA A 203 9.09 -4.38 -16.06
C ALA A 203 10.20 -3.52 -16.67
N HIS A 204 10.17 -3.36 -17.97
CA HIS A 204 10.89 -2.30 -18.65
C HIS A 204 10.04 -1.03 -18.53
N GLU A 205 10.53 -0.10 -17.74
CA GLU A 205 10.19 1.32 -17.70
C GLU A 205 8.70 1.76 -17.71
N THR A 206 8.34 2.51 -16.71
CA THR A 206 7.33 3.59 -16.69
C THR A 206 5.85 3.20 -16.61
N ILE A 207 5.36 2.95 -15.42
CA ILE A 207 3.90 2.96 -15.18
C ILE A 207 3.33 4.39 -15.00
N TYR A 208 4.14 5.45 -15.02
CA TYR A 208 3.66 6.84 -14.90
C TYR A 208 4.46 7.80 -15.78
N SER A 209 3.95 8.09 -16.98
CA SER A 209 4.54 9.06 -17.92
C SER A 209 4.30 10.52 -17.55
N ASP A 210 3.35 10.85 -16.69
CA ASP A 210 2.94 12.24 -16.47
C ASP A 210 3.71 12.98 -15.36
N THR A 211 4.60 12.33 -14.62
CA THR A 211 5.28 12.93 -13.46
C THR A 211 6.78 12.73 -13.41
N HIS A 212 7.44 12.28 -14.46
CA HIS A 212 8.88 11.96 -14.48
C HIS A 212 9.31 10.93 -13.40
N THR A 213 8.41 10.14 -12.88
CA THR A 213 8.69 9.17 -11.83
C THR A 213 8.68 7.77 -12.42
N GLN A 214 9.85 7.21 -12.64
CA GLN A 214 10.01 5.79 -12.94
C GLN A 214 9.85 4.99 -11.67
N MET A 215 8.75 4.30 -11.51
CA MET A 215 8.56 3.31 -10.46
C MET A 215 8.72 1.92 -11.05
N LEU A 216 9.82 1.24 -10.72
CA LEU A 216 10.01 -0.16 -11.03
C LEU A 216 9.29 -1.01 -9.98
N PHE A 217 8.24 -1.71 -10.38
CA PHE A 217 7.58 -2.71 -9.55
C PHE A 217 7.90 -4.12 -10.06
N PRO A 218 9.10 -4.66 -9.80
CA PRO A 218 9.48 -5.98 -10.28
C PRO A 218 8.77 -7.11 -9.54
N LYS A 219 8.16 -6.82 -8.39
CA LYS A 219 7.46 -7.82 -7.56
C LYS A 219 5.97 -7.78 -7.84
N VAL A 220 5.40 -8.97 -8.05
CA VAL A 220 3.96 -9.17 -8.22
C VAL A 220 3.46 -10.24 -7.29
N ALA A 221 2.21 -10.14 -6.89
CA ALA A 221 1.48 -11.21 -6.23
C ALA A 221 0.29 -11.58 -7.12
N CYS A 222 0.13 -12.86 -7.40
CA CYS A 222 -0.92 -13.36 -8.27
C CYS A 222 -1.78 -14.41 -7.53
N ALA A 223 -3.08 -14.23 -7.62
CA ALA A 223 -4.04 -15.23 -7.18
C ALA A 223 -5.17 -15.32 -8.18
N GLY A 224 -5.71 -16.51 -8.35
CA GLY A 224 -6.80 -16.81 -9.27
C GLY A 224 -8.02 -17.38 -8.57
N ALA A 225 -9.17 -17.16 -9.16
CA ALA A 225 -10.42 -17.78 -8.77
C ALA A 225 -11.34 -17.93 -9.96
N TRP A 226 -12.21 -18.92 -9.91
CA TRP A 226 -13.28 -19.11 -10.88
C TRP A 226 -14.60 -18.57 -10.35
N LYS A 227 -15.27 -17.77 -11.16
CA LYS A 227 -16.63 -17.35 -10.87
C LYS A 227 -17.59 -18.13 -11.77
N GLN A 228 -18.51 -18.88 -11.17
CA GLN A 228 -19.62 -19.43 -11.95
C GLN A 228 -20.46 -18.25 -12.50
N HIS A 229 -20.58 -18.14 -13.80
CA HIS A 229 -21.60 -17.29 -14.40
C HIS A 229 -22.95 -17.99 -14.16
N LEU A 230 -23.70 -17.49 -13.18
CA LEU A 230 -25.16 -17.70 -13.20
C LEU A 230 -25.68 -17.03 -14.49
N ARG A 231 -25.96 -17.85 -15.51
CA ARG A 231 -26.84 -17.39 -16.59
C ARG A 231 -28.21 -17.22 -15.96
N MET A 232 -28.65 -15.98 -15.79
CA MET A 232 -30.08 -15.67 -15.70
C MET A 232 -30.74 -15.83 -17.06
#